data_d995dc08510ea8178424cfbc086e9390
#
_entry.id   d995dc08510ea8178424cfbc086e9390
#
_cell.length_a   1.000
_cell.length_b   1.000
_cell.length_c   1.000
_cell.angle_alpha   90.00
_cell.angle_beta   90.00
_cell.angle_gamma   90.00
#
_symmetry.space_group_name_H-M   'P 1'
#
loop_
_entity.id
_entity.type
_entity.pdbx_description
1 polymer ?
#
loop_
_entity_poly.entity_id
_entity_poly.type
_entity_poly.pdbx_seq_one_letter_code
_entity_poly.pdbx_strand_id
1 'polypeptide(L)'
;AIPKVRRIVAGKAAEVKQDIGDSLGVFRWPTKVVMIFGGNLFAVLLYAVVLGFCVHAFGHDLSFANLLLTYTLVTIFAGFMPVPGGMGVAEAGYTAVLVALGLPHTSALSIAMTFRLATYYLPPIWGGSAMGWLRHHEYI
;
A
#
# COMPACT_ATOMS: atom_id res chain seq x y z
N ALA A 1 -13.68 32.94 -25.41
CA ALA A 1 -13.49 32.05 -24.25
C ALA A 1 -12.43 30.96 -24.47
N ILE A 2 -12.15 30.60 -25.74
CA ILE A 2 -11.23 29.51 -26.13
C ILE A 2 -9.73 29.78 -25.91
N PRO A 3 -9.17 31.02 -26.08
CA PRO A 3 -7.73 31.25 -25.93
C PRO A 3 -7.22 31.16 -24.49
N LYS A 4 -8.06 31.45 -23.47
CA LYS A 4 -7.68 31.34 -22.05
C LYS A 4 -7.55 29.90 -21.60
N VAL A 5 -8.47 29.05 -22.02
CA VAL A 5 -8.46 27.60 -21.71
C VAL A 5 -7.24 26.93 -22.32
N ARG A 6 -6.90 27.28 -23.57
CA ARG A 6 -5.71 26.75 -24.29
C ARG A 6 -4.39 27.16 -23.62
N ARG A 7 -4.31 28.38 -23.05
CA ARG A 7 -3.13 28.82 -22.28
C ARG A 7 -3.00 28.09 -20.94
N ILE A 8 -4.11 27.84 -20.25
CA ILE A 8 -4.11 27.11 -18.97
C ILE A 8 -3.72 25.63 -19.18
N VAL A 9 -4.26 25.02 -20.25
CA VAL A 9 -3.91 23.62 -20.60
C VAL A 9 -2.47 23.50 -21.05
N ALA A 10 -1.97 24.47 -21.85
CA ALA A 10 -0.58 24.46 -22.29
C ALA A 10 0.40 24.74 -21.13
N GLY A 11 0.03 25.62 -20.18
CA GLY A 11 0.82 25.84 -18.95
C GLY A 11 0.89 24.60 -18.07
N LYS A 12 -0.26 23.96 -17.81
CA LYS A 12 -0.29 22.68 -17.06
C LYS A 12 0.44 21.55 -17.77
N ALA A 13 0.37 21.46 -19.10
CA ALA A 13 1.09 20.45 -19.84
C ALA A 13 2.61 20.67 -19.81
N ALA A 14 3.09 21.92 -19.76
CA ALA A 14 4.50 22.25 -19.58
C ALA A 14 4.98 21.94 -18.16
N GLU A 15 4.20 22.27 -17.14
CA GLU A 15 4.47 21.93 -15.74
C GLU A 15 4.54 20.40 -15.53
N VAL A 16 3.55 19.66 -16.03
CA VAL A 16 3.55 18.19 -15.98
C VAL A 16 4.75 17.58 -16.73
N LYS A 17 5.14 18.17 -17.86
CA LYS A 17 6.31 17.71 -18.61
C LYS A 17 7.63 17.98 -17.88
N GLN A 18 7.71 19.08 -17.14
CA GLN A 18 8.85 19.42 -16.31
C GLN A 18 8.91 18.54 -15.08
N ASP A 19 7.79 18.30 -14.38
CA ASP A 19 7.67 17.38 -13.26
C ASP A 19 7.99 15.92 -13.65
N ILE A 20 7.59 15.49 -14.83
CA ILE A 20 7.98 14.19 -15.40
C ILE A 20 9.48 14.16 -15.70
N GLY A 21 10.04 15.22 -16.25
CA GLY A 21 11.47 15.34 -16.52
C GLY A 21 12.32 15.27 -15.24
N ASP A 22 11.91 15.97 -14.19
CA ASP A 22 12.56 15.96 -12.89
C ASP A 22 12.39 14.62 -12.18
N SER A 23 11.22 14.01 -12.30
CA SER A 23 10.96 12.66 -11.77
C SER A 23 11.78 11.59 -12.51
N LEU A 24 11.97 11.72 -13.83
CA LEU A 24 12.86 10.85 -14.61
C LEU A 24 14.34 11.12 -14.30
N GLY A 25 14.69 12.31 -13.83
CA GLY A 25 16.03 12.66 -13.36
C GLY A 25 16.49 11.80 -12.18
N VAL A 26 15.55 11.27 -11.36
CA VAL A 26 15.84 10.32 -10.28
C VAL A 26 16.46 9.03 -10.82
N PHE A 27 16.06 8.57 -12.02
CA PHE A 27 16.60 7.38 -12.66
C PHE A 27 18.06 7.53 -13.10
N ARG A 28 18.59 8.76 -13.19
CA ARG A 28 20.02 9.01 -13.51
C ARG A 28 20.95 8.74 -12.34
N TRP A 29 20.40 8.63 -11.12
CA TRP A 29 21.17 8.34 -9.91
C TRP A 29 20.88 6.92 -9.46
N PRO A 30 21.76 5.93 -9.75
CA PRO A 30 21.53 4.52 -9.45
C PRO A 30 21.28 4.28 -7.95
N THR A 31 21.92 5.07 -7.08
CA THR A 31 21.75 5.01 -5.63
C THR A 31 20.32 5.32 -5.20
N LYS A 32 19.67 6.33 -5.80
CA LYS A 32 18.29 6.69 -5.48
C LYS A 32 17.31 5.64 -5.95
N VAL A 33 17.55 5.08 -7.13
CA VAL A 33 16.75 3.97 -7.67
C VAL A 33 16.84 2.75 -6.76
N VAL A 34 18.06 2.37 -6.35
CA VAL A 34 18.27 1.24 -5.42
C VAL A 34 17.58 1.50 -4.08
N MET A 35 17.65 2.72 -3.54
CA MET A 35 16.95 3.05 -2.29
C MET A 35 15.44 2.94 -2.41
N ILE A 36 14.84 3.45 -3.50
CA ILE A 36 13.38 3.42 -3.71
C ILE A 36 12.91 1.97 -3.91
N PHE A 37 13.55 1.23 -4.82
CA PHE A 37 13.16 -0.15 -5.09
C PHE A 37 13.49 -1.08 -3.93
N GLY A 38 14.65 -0.91 -3.29
CA GLY A 38 15.04 -1.69 -2.12
C GLY A 38 14.13 -1.44 -0.92
N GLY A 39 13.78 -0.17 -0.65
CA GLY A 39 12.83 0.19 0.40
C GLY A 39 11.44 -0.39 0.16
N ASN A 40 10.96 -0.32 -1.09
CA ASN A 40 9.66 -0.90 -1.45
C ASN A 40 9.67 -2.44 -1.33
N LEU A 41 10.72 -3.08 -1.83
CA LEU A 41 10.89 -4.53 -1.69
C LEU A 41 10.93 -4.96 -0.23
N PHE A 42 11.69 -4.23 0.60
CA PHE A 42 11.77 -4.48 2.03
C PHE A 42 10.40 -4.33 2.72
N ALA A 43 9.63 -3.30 2.36
CA ALA A 43 8.27 -3.13 2.86
C ALA A 43 7.36 -4.30 2.48
N VAL A 44 7.40 -4.76 1.23
CA VAL A 44 6.62 -5.92 0.75
C VAL A 44 6.97 -7.18 1.55
N LEU A 45 8.26 -7.42 1.80
CA LEU A 45 8.71 -8.55 2.61
C LEU A 45 8.21 -8.46 4.05
N LEU A 46 8.27 -7.27 4.67
CA LEU A 46 7.74 -7.05 6.01
C LEU A 46 6.23 -7.31 6.09
N TYR A 47 5.46 -6.83 5.12
CA TYR A 47 4.01 -7.10 5.08
C TYR A 47 3.69 -8.58 4.92
N ALA A 48 4.48 -9.32 4.11
CA ALA A 48 4.34 -10.77 4.00
C ALA A 48 4.64 -11.48 5.34
N VAL A 49 5.64 -11.01 6.08
CA VAL A 49 5.95 -11.53 7.43
C VAL A 49 4.81 -11.24 8.41
N VAL A 50 4.26 -10.03 8.42
CA VAL A 50 3.11 -9.68 9.28
C VAL A 50 1.89 -10.53 8.95
N LEU A 51 1.63 -10.77 7.65
CA LEU A 51 0.57 -11.69 7.22
C LEU A 51 0.83 -13.11 7.75
N GLY A 52 2.08 -13.57 7.70
CA GLY A 52 2.49 -14.86 8.26
C GLY A 52 2.23 -14.99 9.76
N PHE A 53 2.53 -13.95 10.53
CA PHE A 53 2.19 -13.92 11.95
C PHE A 53 0.69 -14.00 12.19
N CYS A 54 -0.12 -13.30 11.38
CA CYS A 54 -1.58 -13.40 11.46
C CYS A 54 -2.04 -14.82 11.15
N VAL A 55 -1.55 -15.45 10.09
CA VAL A 55 -1.89 -16.84 9.72
C VAL A 55 -1.53 -17.81 10.85
N HIS A 56 -0.32 -17.68 11.40
CA HIS A 56 0.15 -18.52 12.50
C HIS A 56 -0.66 -18.33 13.79
N ALA A 57 -1.05 -17.09 14.10
CA ALA A 57 -1.89 -16.77 15.27
C ALA A 57 -3.28 -17.44 15.22
N PHE A 58 -3.79 -17.74 14.04
CA PHE A 58 -5.03 -18.49 13.84
C PHE A 58 -4.82 -20.01 13.69
N GLY A 59 -3.62 -20.51 14.01
CA GLY A 59 -3.31 -21.95 14.03
C GLY A 59 -3.10 -22.55 12.66
N HIS A 60 -2.74 -21.74 11.66
CA HIS A 60 -2.44 -22.20 10.30
C HIS A 60 -0.99 -21.87 9.94
N ASP A 61 -0.41 -22.66 9.03
CA ASP A 61 0.92 -22.44 8.51
C ASP A 61 0.88 -22.38 6.98
N LEU A 62 1.45 -21.32 6.43
CA LEU A 62 1.64 -21.15 5.00
C LEU A 62 3.12 -20.92 4.70
N SER A 63 3.58 -21.40 3.55
CA SER A 63 4.94 -21.10 3.11
C SER A 63 5.11 -19.61 2.86
N PHE A 64 6.30 -19.08 3.10
CA PHE A 64 6.61 -17.67 2.87
C PHE A 64 6.31 -17.24 1.42
N ALA A 65 6.53 -18.14 0.45
CA ALA A 65 6.19 -17.88 -0.94
C ALA A 65 4.68 -17.63 -1.15
N ASN A 66 3.82 -18.42 -0.49
CA ASN A 66 2.37 -18.25 -0.55
C ASN A 66 1.92 -16.94 0.11
N LEU A 67 2.55 -16.57 1.22
CA LEU A 67 2.28 -15.29 1.92
C LEU A 67 2.66 -14.09 1.04
N LEU A 68 3.85 -14.15 0.43
CA LEU A 68 4.33 -13.11 -0.47
C LEU A 68 3.44 -12.99 -1.70
N LEU A 69 3.05 -14.11 -2.29
CA LEU A 69 2.15 -14.15 -3.44
C LEU A 69 0.77 -13.58 -3.07
N THR A 70 0.21 -13.99 -1.93
CA THR A 70 -1.07 -13.48 -1.42
C THR A 70 -1.03 -11.97 -1.25
N TYR A 71 -0.01 -11.44 -0.56
CA TYR A 71 0.13 -10.02 -0.35
C TYR A 71 0.26 -9.25 -1.66
N THR A 72 1.16 -9.69 -2.53
CA THR A 72 1.43 -9.01 -3.80
C THR A 72 0.22 -9.02 -4.72
N LEU A 73 -0.42 -10.18 -4.88
CA LEU A 73 -1.59 -10.33 -5.73
C LEU A 73 -2.73 -9.42 -5.27
N VAL A 74 -3.07 -9.46 -3.99
CA VAL A 74 -4.16 -8.65 -3.45
C VAL A 74 -3.85 -7.17 -3.53
N THR A 75 -2.61 -6.76 -3.24
CA THR A 75 -2.20 -5.34 -3.32
C THR A 75 -2.30 -4.80 -4.74
N ILE A 76 -1.89 -5.58 -5.74
CA ILE A 76 -2.03 -5.20 -7.15
C ILE A 76 -3.51 -5.05 -7.51
N PHE A 77 -4.36 -6.04 -7.21
CA PHE A 77 -5.79 -5.97 -7.53
C PHE A 77 -6.49 -4.82 -6.81
N ALA A 78 -6.22 -4.62 -5.52
CA ALA A 78 -6.80 -3.51 -4.75
C ALA A 78 -6.36 -2.14 -5.29
N GLY A 79 -5.13 -2.03 -5.82
CA GLY A 79 -4.61 -0.81 -6.42
C GLY A 79 -5.28 -0.41 -7.73
N PHE A 80 -5.84 -1.37 -8.48
CA PHE A 80 -6.60 -1.09 -9.71
C PHE A 80 -8.05 -0.69 -9.45
N MET A 81 -8.57 -0.94 -8.26
CA MET A 81 -9.96 -0.62 -7.94
C MET A 81 -10.10 0.85 -7.52
N PRO A 82 -11.09 1.58 -8.03
CA PRO A 82 -11.32 2.99 -7.69
C PRO A 82 -11.99 3.14 -6.31
N VAL A 83 -11.48 2.39 -5.32
CA VAL A 83 -11.97 2.45 -3.94
C VAL A 83 -10.87 3.02 -3.06
N PRO A 84 -11.13 4.12 -2.34
CA PRO A 84 -10.15 4.72 -1.46
C PRO A 84 -9.57 3.70 -0.48
N GLY A 85 -8.25 3.50 -0.50
CA GLY A 85 -7.56 2.55 0.37
C GLY A 85 -7.88 1.06 0.12
N GLY A 86 -8.59 0.74 -0.97
CA GLY A 86 -8.99 -0.64 -1.28
C GLY A 86 -9.89 -1.28 -0.22
N MET A 87 -10.63 -0.46 0.56
CA MET A 87 -11.52 -0.96 1.63
C MET A 87 -12.59 -1.89 1.06
N GLY A 88 -12.78 -3.04 1.69
CA GLY A 88 -13.67 -4.10 1.21
C GLY A 88 -13.03 -5.00 0.15
N VAL A 89 -12.38 -4.41 -0.85
CA VAL A 89 -11.73 -5.16 -1.96
C VAL A 89 -10.52 -5.95 -1.47
N ALA A 90 -9.68 -5.32 -0.67
CA ALA A 90 -8.50 -6.00 -0.13
C ALA A 90 -8.88 -7.10 0.86
N GLU A 91 -9.84 -6.86 1.74
CA GLU A 91 -10.35 -7.84 2.71
C GLU A 91 -10.95 -9.06 1.98
N ALA A 92 -11.77 -8.82 0.97
CA ALA A 92 -12.33 -9.88 0.13
C ALA A 92 -11.21 -10.61 -0.65
N GLY A 93 -10.24 -9.88 -1.17
CA GLY A 93 -9.09 -10.43 -1.88
C GLY A 93 -8.24 -11.34 -1.01
N TYR A 94 -7.82 -10.88 0.18
CA TYR A 94 -7.08 -11.72 1.13
C TYR A 94 -7.87 -12.97 1.52
N THR A 95 -9.16 -12.81 1.83
CA THR A 95 -10.02 -13.94 2.16
C THR A 95 -10.09 -14.95 1.02
N ALA A 96 -10.33 -14.49 -0.20
CA ALA A 96 -10.44 -15.37 -1.37
C ALA A 96 -9.13 -16.13 -1.65
N VAL A 97 -7.99 -15.46 -1.60
CA VAL A 97 -6.69 -16.11 -1.85
C VAL A 97 -6.35 -17.10 -0.73
N LEU A 98 -6.58 -16.76 0.53
CA LEU A 98 -6.33 -17.67 1.65
C LEU A 98 -7.23 -18.91 1.60
N VAL A 99 -8.49 -18.74 1.20
CA VAL A 99 -9.40 -19.90 0.96
C VAL A 99 -8.91 -20.75 -0.20
N ALA A 100 -8.44 -20.15 -1.28
CA ALA A 100 -7.86 -20.89 -2.42
C ALA A 100 -6.59 -21.66 -2.01
N LEU A 101 -5.87 -21.20 -0.99
CA LEU A 101 -4.72 -21.91 -0.40
C LEU A 101 -5.12 -22.98 0.64
N GLY A 102 -6.43 -23.23 0.81
CA GLY A 102 -6.96 -24.31 1.63
C GLY A 102 -7.36 -23.92 3.06
N LEU A 103 -7.36 -22.64 3.42
CA LEU A 103 -7.83 -22.22 4.73
C LEU A 103 -9.38 -22.21 4.79
N PRO A 104 -9.98 -22.52 5.94
CA PRO A 104 -11.41 -22.37 6.16
C PRO A 104 -11.82 -20.89 5.97
N HIS A 105 -12.97 -20.64 5.36
CA HIS A 105 -13.45 -19.28 5.08
C HIS A 105 -13.49 -18.38 6.31
N THR A 106 -13.92 -18.91 7.46
CA THR A 106 -13.99 -18.16 8.73
C THR A 106 -12.61 -17.71 9.20
N SER A 107 -11.61 -18.62 9.16
CA SER A 107 -10.22 -18.30 9.52
C SER A 107 -9.62 -17.31 8.53
N ALA A 108 -9.82 -17.52 7.22
CA ALA A 108 -9.32 -16.65 6.17
C ALA A 108 -9.85 -15.21 6.33
N LEU A 109 -11.14 -15.04 6.60
CA LEU A 109 -11.75 -13.73 6.86
C LEU A 109 -11.17 -13.08 8.13
N SER A 110 -11.04 -13.83 9.22
CA SER A 110 -10.48 -13.32 10.48
C SER A 110 -9.03 -12.88 10.31
N ILE A 111 -8.22 -13.66 9.58
CA ILE A 111 -6.83 -13.32 9.25
C ILE A 111 -6.78 -12.05 8.41
N ALA A 112 -7.61 -11.95 7.36
CA ALA A 112 -7.67 -10.77 6.50
C ALA A 112 -8.02 -9.50 7.28
N MET A 113 -9.02 -9.56 8.16
CA MET A 113 -9.43 -8.44 8.99
C MET A 113 -8.36 -8.05 10.01
N THR A 114 -7.73 -9.03 10.69
CA THR A 114 -6.65 -8.77 11.66
C THR A 114 -5.44 -8.15 10.99
N PHE A 115 -5.04 -8.67 9.83
CA PHE A 115 -3.94 -8.12 9.05
C PHE A 115 -4.22 -6.66 8.61
N ARG A 116 -5.42 -6.38 8.12
CA ARG A 116 -5.83 -5.04 7.70
C ARG A 116 -5.96 -4.09 8.90
N LEU A 117 -6.46 -4.56 10.02
CA LEU A 117 -6.49 -3.77 11.25
C LEU A 117 -5.08 -3.32 11.64
N ALA A 118 -4.13 -4.25 11.67
CA ALA A 118 -2.75 -3.97 12.07
C ALA A 118 -2.02 -3.05 11.08
N THR A 119 -2.23 -3.25 9.76
CA THR A 119 -1.41 -2.59 8.74
C THR A 119 -2.03 -1.34 8.13
N TYR A 120 -3.35 -1.21 8.17
CA TYR A 120 -4.07 -0.11 7.53
C TYR A 120 -4.83 0.78 8.51
N TYR A 121 -5.56 0.20 9.47
CA TYR A 121 -6.42 0.98 10.37
C TYR A 121 -5.68 1.54 11.58
N LEU A 122 -4.71 0.82 12.14
CA LEU A 122 -3.92 1.29 13.29
C LEU A 122 -2.96 2.45 12.97
N PRO A 123 -2.18 2.44 11.86
CA PRO A 123 -1.21 3.49 11.58
C PRO A 123 -1.78 4.93 11.54
N PRO A 124 -2.98 5.20 10.97
CA PRO A 124 -3.59 6.53 11.01
C PRO A 124 -3.93 7.00 12.43
N ILE A 125 -4.26 6.09 13.34
CA ILE A 125 -4.58 6.43 14.74
C ILE A 125 -3.32 6.94 15.44
N TRP A 126 -2.20 6.23 15.27
CA TRP A 126 -0.90 6.64 15.82
C TRP A 126 -0.37 7.91 15.16
N GLY A 127 -0.49 8.01 13.84
CA GLY A 127 -0.09 9.20 13.09
C GLY A 127 -0.91 10.43 13.48
N GLY A 128 -2.22 10.27 13.66
CA GLY A 128 -3.12 11.34 14.11
C GLY A 128 -2.81 11.82 15.52
N SER A 129 -2.51 10.92 16.44
CA SER A 129 -2.13 11.26 17.82
C SER A 129 -0.78 11.99 17.87
N ALA A 130 0.21 11.54 17.08
CA ALA A 130 1.52 12.19 16.97
C ALA A 130 1.39 13.60 16.38
N MET A 131 0.55 13.77 15.35
CA MET A 131 0.28 15.08 14.74
C MET A 131 -0.42 16.03 15.71
N GLY A 132 -1.38 15.51 16.50
CA GLY A 132 -2.03 16.28 17.56
C GLY A 132 -1.06 16.76 18.63
N TRP A 133 -0.12 15.90 19.02
CA TRP A 133 0.93 16.22 19.98
C TRP A 133 1.88 17.29 19.45
N LEU A 134 2.33 17.17 18.18
CA LEU A 134 3.20 18.15 17.53
C LEU A 134 2.56 19.54 17.41
N ARG A 135 1.28 19.58 17.06
CA ARG A 135 0.51 20.87 17.02
C ARG A 135 0.36 21.50 18.39
N HIS A 136 0.22 20.70 19.44
CA HIS A 136 0.07 21.24 20.81
C HIS A 136 1.38 21.81 21.36
N HIS A 137 2.52 21.39 20.84
CA HIS A 137 3.85 21.86 21.24
C HIS A 137 4.47 22.87 20.27
N GLU A 138 3.66 23.47 19.37
CA GLU A 138 4.08 24.53 18.42
C GLU A 138 5.30 24.15 17.53
N TYR A 139 5.50 22.86 17.22
CA TYR A 139 6.55 22.43 16.29
C TYR A 139 6.15 22.55 14.82
N ILE A 140 4.86 22.85 14.53
CA ILE A 140 4.31 23.08 13.17
C ILE A 140 3.25 24.18 13.24
#